data_f08d208cd4260e39bae87ba5d6176078
#
_entry.id   f08d208cd4260e39bae87ba5d6176078
#
_cell.length_a   1.000
_cell.length_b   1.000
_cell.length_c   1.000
_cell.angle_alpha   90.00
_cell.angle_beta   90.00
_cell.angle_gamma   90.00
#
_symmetry.space_group_name_H-M   'P 1'
#
loop_
_entity.id
_entity.type
_entity.pdbx_description
1 polymer ?
#
loop_
_entity_poly.entity_id
_entity_poly.type
_entity_poly.pdbx_seq_one_letter_code
_entity_poly.pdbx_strand_id
1 'polypeptide(L)'
;MTIVEKLKLSLEMLGGVATLNDIYKVFKKIDKDSIKIPQSSIRARIYENCKTLDAYNGEDLFRSIYGRGEGVFSLTNFFNNDDDAKFIYELKRERISAWEKLKKKKTRDNRVIISNKLVKKLKIHKGERGIYRDVTNTRKSIFYDGLALSVLNTGKIYDDLLTNSHLEYHYPNTTQKTTDLGEINSLKEAEKYNLPIFIVLGVNTESSKKELQFGYIKNHNDQQKTILIEFDHNKELILTPKFESYIDTYINEDELPLFQKRKKKNISAKSRANNQPKFRADVFNYYQNECAVCGIDLFLDAAHIIPIENYGTDNKENGLILCKNHHKAFDDNYIKINPTSLKVEILKKCNKETLRINKENLNHLRNKPAQKYLIWRYKNY
;
A
#
# COMPACT_ATOMS: atom_id res chain seq x y z
N MET A 1 23.39 -0.59 -4.90
CA MET A 1 22.86 0.78 -5.22
C MET A 1 23.79 1.84 -4.66
N THR A 2 24.08 2.84 -5.48
CA THR A 2 24.82 4.04 -5.07
C THR A 2 23.96 4.93 -4.14
N ILE A 3 24.62 5.88 -3.46
CA ILE A 3 23.89 6.87 -2.62
C ILE A 3 22.88 7.65 -3.46
N VAL A 4 23.23 8.02 -4.70
CA VAL A 4 22.37 8.78 -5.61
C VAL A 4 21.13 7.98 -6.02
N GLU A 5 21.28 6.72 -6.37
CA GLU A 5 20.15 5.84 -6.68
C GLU A 5 19.20 5.65 -5.49
N LYS A 6 19.75 5.52 -4.27
CA LYS A 6 18.94 5.45 -3.03
C LYS A 6 18.20 6.76 -2.76
N LEU A 7 18.80 7.91 -3.06
CA LEU A 7 18.17 9.22 -2.94
C LEU A 7 17.04 9.40 -3.95
N LYS A 8 17.27 8.99 -5.20
CA LYS A 8 16.24 9.00 -6.24
C LYS A 8 15.04 8.13 -5.82
N LEU A 9 15.31 6.90 -5.39
CA LEU A 9 14.27 6.00 -4.88
C LEU A 9 13.53 6.61 -3.68
N SER A 10 14.25 7.24 -2.74
CA SER A 10 13.64 7.90 -1.58
C SER A 10 12.64 8.97 -1.99
N LEU A 11 12.97 9.79 -2.98
CA LEU A 11 12.07 10.82 -3.49
C LEU A 11 10.90 10.22 -4.28
N GLU A 12 11.12 9.20 -5.09
CA GLU A 12 10.03 8.47 -5.77
C GLU A 12 8.99 7.97 -4.78
N MET A 13 9.45 7.36 -3.68
CA MET A 13 8.61 6.84 -2.61
C MET A 13 7.85 7.93 -1.86
N LEU A 14 8.42 9.12 -1.80
CA LEU A 14 7.79 10.32 -1.21
C LEU A 14 6.85 11.03 -2.19
N GLY A 15 6.63 10.47 -3.39
CA GLY A 15 5.77 11.06 -4.41
C GLY A 15 6.45 12.17 -5.21
N GLY A 16 7.76 12.06 -5.39
CA GLY A 16 8.57 12.91 -6.27
C GLY A 16 9.04 14.23 -5.66
N VAL A 17 8.49 14.65 -4.52
CA VAL A 17 8.86 15.92 -3.84
C VAL A 17 8.77 15.78 -2.32
N ALA A 18 9.82 16.23 -1.60
CA ALA A 18 9.88 16.16 -0.14
C ALA A 18 10.92 17.10 0.47
N THR A 19 10.84 17.23 1.81
CA THR A 19 11.88 17.89 2.60
C THR A 19 13.13 17.02 2.72
N LEU A 20 14.30 17.63 2.92
CA LEU A 20 15.54 16.92 3.24
C LEU A 20 15.35 15.97 4.44
N ASN A 21 14.61 16.41 5.46
CA ASN A 21 14.38 15.61 6.64
C ASN A 21 13.60 14.32 6.33
N ASP A 22 12.59 14.38 5.46
CA ASP A 22 11.82 13.22 5.05
C ASP A 22 12.63 12.32 4.12
N ILE A 23 13.43 12.91 3.22
CA ILE A 23 14.38 12.17 2.39
C ILE A 23 15.37 11.38 3.26
N TYR A 24 15.94 11.98 4.31
CA TYR A 24 16.84 11.28 5.24
C TYR A 24 16.17 10.14 5.98
N LYS A 25 14.92 10.31 6.41
CA LYS A 25 14.17 9.23 7.08
C LYS A 25 13.96 8.02 6.16
N VAL A 26 13.58 8.28 4.90
CA VAL A 26 13.37 7.23 3.90
C VAL A 26 14.69 6.58 3.51
N PHE A 27 15.72 7.39 3.24
CA PHE A 27 17.05 6.91 2.91
C PHE A 27 17.59 5.94 3.97
N LYS A 28 17.43 6.27 5.25
CA LYS A 28 17.82 5.39 6.37
C LYS A 28 17.01 4.08 6.43
N LYS A 29 15.78 4.10 5.99
CA LYS A 29 14.95 2.87 5.91
C LYS A 29 15.39 1.97 4.75
N ILE A 30 15.82 2.57 3.62
CA ILE A 30 16.34 1.85 2.45
C ILE A 30 17.71 1.24 2.77
N ASP A 31 18.55 1.98 3.46
CA ASP A 31 19.93 1.61 3.75
C ASP A 31 20.10 1.37 5.25
N LYS A 32 19.90 0.14 5.68
CA LYS A 32 20.07 -0.24 7.10
C LYS A 32 21.51 -0.04 7.60
N ASP A 33 22.50 -0.13 6.70
CA ASP A 33 23.90 0.13 6.99
C ASP A 33 24.25 1.63 7.01
N SER A 34 23.33 2.50 6.55
CA SER A 34 23.53 3.95 6.43
C SER A 34 23.57 4.70 7.76
N ILE A 35 23.40 4.02 8.90
CA ILE A 35 23.63 4.61 10.24
C ILE A 35 25.01 5.30 10.32
N LYS A 36 25.96 4.87 9.49
CA LYS A 36 27.32 5.41 9.39
C LYS A 36 27.45 6.60 8.42
N ILE A 37 26.47 6.86 7.53
CA ILE A 37 26.56 7.95 6.55
C ILE A 37 26.01 9.24 7.16
N PRO A 38 26.84 10.30 7.34
CA PRO A 38 26.37 11.58 7.86
C PRO A 38 25.34 12.22 6.93
N GLN A 39 24.34 12.91 7.50
CA GLN A 39 23.32 13.65 6.72
C GLN A 39 23.96 14.71 5.81
N SER A 40 25.10 15.29 6.21
CA SER A 40 25.87 16.21 5.38
C SER A 40 26.36 15.57 4.08
N SER A 41 26.83 14.33 4.13
CA SER A 41 27.25 13.57 2.94
C SER A 41 26.07 13.26 2.02
N ILE A 42 24.93 12.86 2.58
CA ILE A 42 23.71 12.62 1.83
C ILE A 42 23.26 13.91 1.13
N ARG A 43 23.25 15.05 1.86
CA ARG A 43 22.90 16.36 1.32
C ARG A 43 23.85 16.81 0.22
N ALA A 44 25.15 16.58 0.38
CA ALA A 44 26.16 16.91 -0.63
C ALA A 44 25.82 16.21 -1.97
N ARG A 45 25.44 14.92 -1.94
CA ARG A 45 25.05 14.19 -3.17
C ARG A 45 23.80 14.75 -3.84
N ILE A 46 22.83 15.27 -3.08
CA ILE A 46 21.68 15.96 -3.66
C ILE A 46 22.15 17.25 -4.36
N TYR A 47 23.02 18.04 -3.72
CA TYR A 47 23.51 19.31 -4.25
C TYR A 47 24.37 19.13 -5.50
N GLU A 48 25.25 18.13 -5.50
CA GLU A 48 26.07 17.77 -6.65
C GLU A 48 25.25 17.36 -7.88
N ASN A 49 24.04 16.83 -7.68
CA ASN A 49 23.14 16.38 -8.73
C ASN A 49 21.90 17.29 -8.89
N CYS A 50 22.03 18.56 -8.52
CA CYS A 50 21.00 19.59 -8.63
C CYS A 50 21.50 20.78 -9.44
N LYS A 51 21.14 20.88 -10.73
CA LYS A 51 21.63 21.89 -11.68
C LYS A 51 21.37 23.34 -11.23
N THR A 52 20.39 23.56 -10.36
CA THR A 52 20.05 24.90 -9.85
C THR A 52 20.92 25.36 -8.68
N LEU A 53 21.90 24.55 -8.24
CA LEU A 53 22.79 24.84 -7.11
C LEU A 53 24.25 24.93 -7.56
N ASP A 54 25.03 25.78 -6.87
CA ASP A 54 26.44 26.07 -7.19
C ASP A 54 27.37 24.83 -7.11
N ALA A 55 26.98 23.83 -6.31
CA ALA A 55 27.75 22.59 -6.12
C ALA A 55 27.53 21.56 -7.23
N TYR A 56 26.75 21.89 -8.27
CA TYR A 56 26.43 20.99 -9.37
C TYR A 56 27.68 20.55 -10.14
N ASN A 57 27.90 19.24 -10.19
CA ASN A 57 29.00 18.62 -10.94
C ASN A 57 28.66 17.18 -11.40
N GLY A 58 27.44 16.73 -11.19
CA GLY A 58 26.95 15.37 -11.51
C GLY A 58 25.84 15.39 -12.56
N GLU A 59 24.83 14.57 -12.35
CA GLU A 59 23.65 14.47 -13.22
C GLU A 59 22.52 15.41 -12.74
N ASP A 60 21.70 15.94 -13.66
CA ASP A 60 20.55 16.78 -13.32
C ASP A 60 19.36 15.93 -12.85
N LEU A 61 19.43 15.38 -11.63
CA LEU A 61 18.46 14.46 -11.05
C LEU A 61 17.49 15.15 -10.09
N PHE A 62 17.93 16.22 -9.44
CA PHE A 62 17.16 16.89 -8.40
C PHE A 62 16.97 18.37 -8.72
N ARG A 63 15.89 18.96 -8.21
CA ARG A 63 15.61 20.39 -8.26
C ARG A 63 15.29 20.92 -6.88
N SER A 64 15.88 22.06 -6.53
CA SER A 64 15.51 22.83 -5.34
C SER A 64 14.30 23.70 -5.67
N ILE A 65 13.13 23.38 -5.13
CA ILE A 65 11.86 23.99 -5.57
C ILE A 65 11.64 25.40 -5.06
N TYR A 66 12.20 25.73 -3.91
CA TYR A 66 12.10 27.07 -3.30
C TYR A 66 13.43 27.81 -3.25
N GLY A 67 14.47 27.27 -3.90
CA GLY A 67 15.81 27.85 -3.90
C GLY A 67 16.70 27.32 -2.78
N ARG A 68 17.92 27.88 -2.72
CA ARG A 68 18.95 27.45 -1.77
C ARG A 68 18.52 27.73 -0.33
N GLY A 69 18.67 26.75 0.55
CA GLY A 69 18.41 26.88 2.00
C GLY A 69 17.06 26.37 2.45
N GLU A 70 16.07 26.31 1.57
CA GLU A 70 14.69 25.90 1.93
C GLU A 70 14.53 24.39 2.17
N GLY A 71 15.48 23.59 1.68
CA GLY A 71 15.57 22.16 2.00
C GLY A 71 14.43 21.30 1.42
N VAL A 72 13.77 21.75 0.36
CA VAL A 72 12.73 21.00 -0.35
C VAL A 72 13.22 20.68 -1.76
N PHE A 73 13.23 19.40 -2.09
CA PHE A 73 13.73 18.90 -3.37
C PHE A 73 12.69 18.05 -4.09
N SER A 74 12.70 18.13 -5.42
CA SER A 74 11.96 17.24 -6.31
C SER A 74 12.89 16.48 -7.24
N LEU A 75 12.37 15.39 -7.82
CA LEU A 75 13.00 14.71 -8.96
C LEU A 75 12.75 15.51 -10.25
N THR A 76 13.79 15.68 -11.06
CA THR A 76 13.75 16.46 -12.30
C THR A 76 12.69 15.96 -13.29
N ASN A 77 12.58 14.63 -13.47
CA ASN A 77 11.71 14.02 -14.46
C ASN A 77 10.40 13.43 -13.89
N PHE A 78 10.02 13.79 -12.66
CA PHE A 78 8.79 13.30 -12.02
C PHE A 78 7.59 14.21 -12.28
N PHE A 79 7.86 15.50 -12.46
CA PHE A 79 6.87 16.55 -12.76
C PHE A 79 7.20 17.22 -14.09
N ASN A 80 6.20 17.79 -14.76
CA ASN A 80 6.42 18.52 -16.00
C ASN A 80 7.19 19.82 -15.78
N ASN A 81 7.01 20.45 -14.61
CA ASN A 81 7.64 21.71 -14.22
C ASN A 81 7.71 21.83 -12.68
N ASP A 82 8.42 22.86 -12.21
CA ASP A 82 8.61 23.12 -10.79
C ASP A 82 7.32 23.57 -10.08
N ASP A 83 6.38 24.21 -10.78
CA ASP A 83 5.11 24.65 -10.21
C ASP A 83 4.20 23.48 -9.88
N ASP A 84 4.24 22.40 -10.64
CA ASP A 84 3.52 21.17 -10.34
C ASP A 84 4.10 20.49 -9.09
N ALA A 85 5.44 20.48 -8.96
CA ALA A 85 6.11 19.94 -7.78
C ALA A 85 5.77 20.76 -6.52
N LYS A 86 5.81 22.11 -6.61
CA LYS A 86 5.39 23.02 -5.53
C LYS A 86 3.95 22.77 -5.13
N PHE A 87 3.06 22.70 -6.12
CA PHE A 87 1.64 22.47 -5.89
C PHE A 87 1.38 21.17 -5.11
N ILE A 88 2.00 20.06 -5.51
CA ILE A 88 1.86 18.77 -4.82
C ILE A 88 2.44 18.84 -3.39
N TYR A 89 3.57 19.49 -3.21
CA TYR A 89 4.19 19.67 -1.89
C TYR A 89 3.28 20.49 -0.95
N GLU A 90 2.75 21.61 -1.43
CA GLU A 90 1.86 22.48 -0.65
C GLU A 90 0.54 21.77 -0.30
N LEU A 91 -0.06 21.11 -1.30
CA LEU A 91 -1.29 20.33 -1.08
C LEU A 91 -1.10 19.24 -0.02
N LYS A 92 0.03 18.55 -0.03
CA LYS A 92 0.38 17.55 1.00
C LYS A 92 0.46 18.20 2.38
N ARG A 93 1.14 19.32 2.50
CA ARG A 93 1.27 20.07 3.76
C ARG A 93 -0.07 20.58 4.29
N GLU A 94 -0.92 21.10 3.41
CA GLU A 94 -2.27 21.56 3.79
C GLU A 94 -3.11 20.43 4.35
N ARG A 95 -3.13 19.27 3.70
CA ARG A 95 -3.89 18.10 4.15
C ARG A 95 -3.40 17.59 5.51
N ILE A 96 -2.08 17.50 5.70
CA ILE A 96 -1.47 17.10 6.98
C ILE A 96 -1.81 18.12 8.07
N SER A 97 -1.68 19.43 7.78
CA SER A 97 -2.02 20.49 8.73
C SER A 97 -3.50 20.46 9.13
N ALA A 98 -4.39 20.24 8.17
CA ALA A 98 -5.83 20.09 8.45
C ALA A 98 -6.10 18.88 9.36
N TRP A 99 -5.46 17.75 9.10
CA TRP A 99 -5.57 16.57 9.93
C TRP A 99 -5.05 16.78 11.36
N GLU A 100 -3.90 17.40 11.53
CA GLU A 100 -3.34 17.72 12.86
C GLU A 100 -4.27 18.63 13.70
N LYS A 101 -4.96 19.57 13.04
CA LYS A 101 -5.99 20.39 13.70
C LYS A 101 -7.21 19.57 14.14
N LEU A 102 -7.64 18.62 13.30
CA LEU A 102 -8.78 17.74 13.58
C LEU A 102 -8.47 16.73 14.68
N LYS A 103 -7.25 16.19 14.71
CA LYS A 103 -6.80 15.27 15.76
C LYS A 103 -6.91 15.87 17.16
N LYS A 104 -6.82 17.18 17.34
CA LYS A 104 -7.01 17.85 18.62
C LYS A 104 -8.43 17.68 19.18
N LYS A 105 -9.41 17.28 18.34
CA LYS A 105 -10.81 17.03 18.71
C LYS A 105 -11.12 15.55 18.96
N LYS A 106 -10.11 14.73 19.27
CA LYS A 106 -10.31 13.32 19.57
C LYS A 106 -11.22 13.07 20.77
N THR A 107 -12.03 12.03 20.66
CA THR A 107 -12.83 11.51 21.78
C THR A 107 -11.93 10.77 22.79
N ARG A 108 -12.51 10.36 23.94
CA ARG A 108 -11.81 9.53 24.95
C ARG A 108 -11.28 8.21 24.34
N ASP A 109 -11.94 7.67 23.33
CA ASP A 109 -11.55 6.45 22.61
C ASP A 109 -10.53 6.72 21.49
N ASN A 110 -9.87 7.88 21.50
CA ASN A 110 -8.86 8.29 20.52
C ASN A 110 -9.37 8.39 19.05
N ARG A 111 -10.70 8.52 18.85
CA ARG A 111 -11.33 8.67 17.53
C ARG A 111 -11.63 10.14 17.22
N VAL A 112 -11.52 10.54 15.94
CA VAL A 112 -11.93 11.87 15.48
C VAL A 112 -13.36 11.79 14.99
N ILE A 113 -14.32 12.22 15.80
CA ILE A 113 -15.75 12.21 15.45
C ILE A 113 -16.24 13.65 15.32
N ILE A 114 -16.79 13.99 14.16
CA ILE A 114 -17.33 15.33 13.87
C ILE A 114 -18.71 15.24 13.21
N SER A 115 -19.47 16.34 13.24
CA SER A 115 -20.77 16.40 12.59
C SER A 115 -20.63 16.37 11.06
N ASN A 116 -21.58 15.75 10.38
CA ASN A 116 -21.64 15.75 8.91
C ASN A 116 -21.67 17.18 8.33
N LYS A 117 -22.34 18.12 9.04
CA LYS A 117 -22.34 19.54 8.68
C LYS A 117 -20.92 20.13 8.67
N LEU A 118 -20.06 19.74 9.65
CA LEU A 118 -18.67 20.19 9.72
C LEU A 118 -17.81 19.56 8.62
N VAL A 119 -18.00 18.27 8.30
CA VAL A 119 -17.35 17.60 7.16
C VAL A 119 -17.57 18.38 5.87
N LYS A 120 -18.84 18.75 5.59
CA LYS A 120 -19.23 19.55 4.42
C LYS A 120 -18.67 20.98 4.47
N LYS A 121 -18.73 21.66 5.63
CA LYS A 121 -18.19 23.02 5.81
C LYS A 121 -16.69 23.08 5.57
N LEU A 122 -15.93 22.08 6.05
CA LEU A 122 -14.49 21.96 5.86
C LEU A 122 -14.13 21.44 4.45
N LYS A 123 -15.11 21.18 3.61
CA LYS A 123 -14.94 20.64 2.26
C LYS A 123 -14.15 19.33 2.20
N ILE A 124 -14.12 18.55 3.30
CA ILE A 124 -13.44 17.27 3.37
C ILE A 124 -14.12 16.25 2.46
N HIS A 125 -15.44 16.22 2.51
CA HIS A 125 -16.25 15.36 1.64
C HIS A 125 -17.56 16.09 1.28
N LYS A 126 -17.89 16.11 0.00
CA LYS A 126 -19.15 16.71 -0.52
C LYS A 126 -19.92 15.66 -1.32
N GLY A 127 -21.24 15.70 -1.14
CA GLY A 127 -22.13 14.80 -1.87
C GLY A 127 -22.29 13.43 -1.21
N GLU A 128 -22.86 12.50 -1.98
CA GLU A 128 -23.19 11.13 -1.55
C GLU A 128 -22.35 10.07 -2.26
N ARG A 129 -21.49 10.48 -3.19
CA ARG A 129 -20.58 9.55 -3.90
C ARG A 129 -19.47 9.05 -2.97
N GLY A 130 -19.01 7.84 -3.22
CA GLY A 130 -17.99 7.21 -2.41
C GLY A 130 -16.62 7.91 -2.45
N ILE A 131 -16.25 8.53 -3.58
CA ILE A 131 -14.97 9.24 -3.76
C ILE A 131 -15.25 10.72 -3.99
N TYR A 132 -14.61 11.59 -3.20
CA TYR A 132 -14.66 13.03 -3.42
C TYR A 132 -13.34 13.53 -4.00
N ARG A 133 -13.44 14.11 -5.19
CA ARG A 133 -12.36 14.78 -5.92
C ARG A 133 -12.47 16.29 -5.74
N ASP A 134 -11.40 16.96 -5.38
CA ASP A 134 -11.37 18.42 -5.38
C ASP A 134 -11.00 18.97 -6.76
N VAL A 135 -11.86 18.72 -7.74
CA VAL A 135 -11.64 19.09 -9.14
C VAL A 135 -11.39 20.60 -9.29
N THR A 136 -12.14 21.42 -8.54
CA THR A 136 -12.07 22.89 -8.64
C THR A 136 -10.67 23.41 -8.32
N ASN A 137 -10.01 22.89 -7.28
CA ASN A 137 -8.73 23.38 -6.83
C ASN A 137 -7.54 22.57 -7.38
N THR A 138 -7.76 21.32 -7.80
CA THR A 138 -6.66 20.43 -8.16
C THR A 138 -6.60 20.04 -9.64
N ARG A 139 -7.61 20.41 -10.44
CA ARG A 139 -7.61 20.12 -11.89
C ARG A 139 -6.56 20.95 -12.60
N LYS A 140 -5.58 20.27 -13.19
CA LYS A 140 -4.54 20.83 -14.04
C LYS A 140 -4.32 19.93 -15.24
N SER A 141 -3.49 20.35 -16.20
CA SER A 141 -3.17 19.54 -17.39
C SER A 141 -2.65 18.14 -17.07
N ILE A 142 -1.87 18.00 -16.00
CA ILE A 142 -1.34 16.72 -15.52
C ILE A 142 -2.28 15.98 -14.56
N PHE A 143 -3.32 16.65 -14.02
CA PHE A 143 -4.31 16.10 -13.10
C PHE A 143 -5.72 16.30 -13.66
N TYR A 144 -5.94 15.84 -14.88
CA TYR A 144 -7.17 16.11 -15.62
C TYR A 144 -8.45 15.75 -14.85
N ASP A 145 -8.44 14.63 -14.14
CA ASP A 145 -9.55 14.18 -13.31
C ASP A 145 -9.62 14.85 -11.93
N GLY A 146 -8.66 15.73 -11.63
CA GLY A 146 -8.42 16.27 -10.29
C GLY A 146 -7.81 15.22 -9.35
N LEU A 147 -7.55 15.61 -8.11
CA LEU A 147 -6.95 14.74 -7.10
C LEU A 147 -7.97 14.34 -6.03
N ALA A 148 -8.02 13.08 -5.68
CA ALA A 148 -8.89 12.60 -4.61
C ALA A 148 -8.52 13.27 -3.29
N LEU A 149 -9.52 13.74 -2.55
CA LEU A 149 -9.38 14.32 -1.23
C LEU A 149 -9.88 13.37 -0.15
N SER A 150 -10.94 12.62 -0.42
CA SER A 150 -11.50 11.68 0.55
C SER A 150 -12.25 10.53 -0.09
N VAL A 151 -12.39 9.46 0.69
CA VAL A 151 -13.31 8.35 0.42
C VAL A 151 -14.36 8.27 1.52
N LEU A 152 -15.58 7.89 1.16
CA LEU A 152 -16.69 7.65 2.07
C LEU A 152 -16.98 6.15 2.13
N ASN A 153 -16.82 5.57 3.30
CA ASN A 153 -17.24 4.20 3.59
C ASN A 153 -18.43 4.22 4.56
N THR A 154 -19.57 3.77 4.11
CA THR A 154 -20.78 3.62 4.94
C THR A 154 -21.01 2.19 5.39
N GLY A 155 -20.24 1.23 4.85
CA GLY A 155 -20.43 -0.20 5.10
C GLY A 155 -21.74 -0.78 4.52
N LYS A 156 -22.40 -0.09 3.56
CA LYS A 156 -23.73 -0.47 3.08
C LYS A 156 -23.78 -0.86 1.60
N ILE A 157 -22.84 -0.41 0.77
CA ILE A 157 -22.99 -0.48 -0.70
C ILE A 157 -22.02 -1.47 -1.32
N TYR A 158 -20.79 -1.52 -0.81
CA TYR A 158 -19.73 -2.41 -1.29
C TYR A 158 -19.21 -3.25 -0.13
N ASP A 159 -18.65 -4.41 -0.44
CA ASP A 159 -17.98 -5.31 0.54
C ASP A 159 -16.61 -4.76 0.95
N ASP A 160 -16.52 -3.44 1.16
CA ASP A 160 -15.31 -2.80 1.64
C ASP A 160 -14.90 -3.37 2.98
N LEU A 161 -13.65 -3.73 3.11
CA LEU A 161 -13.14 -4.31 4.34
C LEU A 161 -12.40 -3.27 5.16
N LEU A 162 -13.05 -2.84 6.23
CA LEU A 162 -12.51 -1.88 7.19
C LEU A 162 -11.89 -2.59 8.39
N THR A 163 -10.64 -2.26 8.69
CA THR A 163 -9.92 -2.71 9.88
C THR A 163 -9.50 -1.51 10.74
N ASN A 164 -8.79 -1.77 11.84
CA ASN A 164 -8.25 -0.67 12.67
C ASN A 164 -7.10 0.09 12.00
N SER A 165 -6.44 -0.50 11.00
CA SER A 165 -5.23 0.07 10.39
C SER A 165 -5.37 0.40 8.91
N HIS A 166 -6.38 -0.11 8.24
CA HIS A 166 -6.56 0.09 6.80
C HIS A 166 -7.99 -0.13 6.34
N LEU A 167 -8.28 0.36 5.13
CA LEU A 167 -9.49 0.15 4.37
C LEU A 167 -9.13 -0.46 3.01
N GLU A 168 -9.65 -1.64 2.69
CA GLU A 168 -9.71 -2.13 1.31
C GLU A 168 -11.01 -1.60 0.70
N TYR A 169 -10.87 -0.68 -0.24
CA TYR A 169 -11.95 0.07 -0.85
C TYR A 169 -12.20 -0.41 -2.27
N HIS A 170 -13.44 -0.81 -2.60
CA HIS A 170 -13.80 -1.25 -3.93
C HIS A 170 -14.00 -0.09 -4.90
N TYR A 171 -13.62 -0.29 -6.16
CA TYR A 171 -13.87 0.69 -7.20
C TYR A 171 -15.37 0.94 -7.35
N PRO A 172 -15.79 2.21 -7.52
CA PRO A 172 -17.18 2.49 -7.85
C PRO A 172 -17.58 1.82 -9.17
N ASN A 173 -18.76 1.21 -9.18
CA ASN A 173 -19.33 0.56 -10.35
C ASN A 173 -20.79 0.97 -10.51
N THR A 174 -20.99 2.23 -10.92
CA THR A 174 -22.32 2.83 -11.12
C THR A 174 -22.72 2.86 -12.60
N THR A 175 -23.86 3.42 -12.92
CA THR A 175 -24.28 3.68 -14.31
C THR A 175 -23.47 4.81 -14.96
N GLN A 176 -22.78 5.64 -14.17
CA GLN A 176 -21.98 6.79 -14.64
C GLN A 176 -20.52 6.42 -14.85
N LYS A 177 -20.22 5.56 -15.81
CA LYS A 177 -18.88 4.98 -16.03
C LYS A 177 -17.74 5.98 -16.18
N THR A 178 -17.98 7.10 -16.89
CA THR A 178 -16.95 8.16 -17.06
C THR A 178 -16.62 8.82 -15.74
N THR A 179 -17.63 9.04 -14.88
CA THR A 179 -17.39 9.61 -13.54
C THR A 179 -16.66 8.63 -12.64
N ASP A 180 -17.07 7.35 -12.67
CA ASP A 180 -16.40 6.28 -11.90
C ASP A 180 -14.92 6.17 -12.29
N LEU A 181 -14.61 6.19 -13.59
CA LEU A 181 -13.23 6.16 -14.08
C LEU A 181 -12.42 7.37 -13.59
N GLY A 182 -12.97 8.58 -13.68
CA GLY A 182 -12.31 9.77 -13.18
C GLY A 182 -12.09 9.75 -11.66
N GLU A 183 -13.00 9.16 -10.89
CA GLU A 183 -12.85 8.94 -9.45
C GLU A 183 -11.71 7.95 -9.15
N ILE A 184 -11.65 6.83 -9.86
CA ILE A 184 -10.57 5.84 -9.74
C ILE A 184 -9.21 6.46 -10.11
N ASN A 185 -9.13 7.18 -11.24
CA ASN A 185 -7.90 7.84 -11.67
C ASN A 185 -7.42 8.85 -10.62
N SER A 186 -8.33 9.62 -10.02
CA SER A 186 -7.97 10.60 -8.98
C SER A 186 -7.36 9.96 -7.73
N LEU A 187 -7.74 8.72 -7.39
CA LEU A 187 -7.10 7.95 -6.31
C LEU A 187 -5.73 7.41 -6.74
N LYS A 188 -5.60 6.90 -7.98
CA LYS A 188 -4.30 6.45 -8.51
C LYS A 188 -3.28 7.59 -8.60
N GLU A 189 -3.72 8.80 -8.94
CA GLU A 189 -2.86 9.99 -8.89
C GLU A 189 -2.47 10.33 -7.44
N ALA A 190 -3.39 10.21 -6.48
CA ALA A 190 -3.06 10.42 -5.07
C ALA A 190 -2.04 9.37 -4.57
N GLU A 191 -2.10 8.12 -5.03
CA GLU A 191 -1.08 7.09 -4.79
C GLU A 191 0.28 7.49 -5.37
N LYS A 192 0.31 7.84 -6.66
CA LYS A 192 1.54 8.22 -7.39
C LYS A 192 2.31 9.34 -6.69
N TYR A 193 1.60 10.38 -6.24
CA TYR A 193 2.20 11.53 -5.56
C TYR A 193 2.30 11.35 -4.04
N ASN A 194 1.99 10.17 -3.53
CA ASN A 194 1.94 9.88 -2.08
C ASN A 194 1.20 10.96 -1.31
N LEU A 195 0.01 11.32 -1.80
CA LEU A 195 -0.87 12.32 -1.18
C LEU A 195 -1.75 11.65 -0.13
N PRO A 196 -1.79 12.18 1.09
CA PRO A 196 -2.74 11.68 2.09
C PRO A 196 -4.17 12.06 1.72
N ILE A 197 -5.10 11.18 2.09
CA ILE A 197 -6.54 11.37 1.90
C ILE A 197 -7.29 11.20 3.21
N PHE A 198 -8.47 11.79 3.31
CA PHE A 198 -9.39 11.58 4.43
C PHE A 198 -10.25 10.35 4.15
N ILE A 199 -10.48 9.54 5.17
CA ILE A 199 -11.43 8.45 5.14
C ILE A 199 -12.60 8.84 6.05
N VAL A 200 -13.79 8.94 5.45
CA VAL A 200 -15.03 9.34 6.13
C VAL A 200 -15.85 8.09 6.40
N LEU A 201 -15.97 7.72 7.65
CA LEU A 201 -16.68 6.51 8.07
C LEU A 201 -18.06 6.84 8.62
N GLY A 202 -19.04 5.99 8.31
CA GLY A 202 -20.35 6.03 8.94
C GLY A 202 -20.26 5.67 10.43
N VAL A 203 -20.98 6.40 11.30
CA VAL A 203 -21.16 6.02 12.71
C VAL A 203 -22.49 5.28 12.81
N ASN A 204 -22.46 4.03 13.25
CA ASN A 204 -23.61 3.11 13.18
C ASN A 204 -24.87 3.60 13.92
N THR A 205 -24.77 4.50 14.88
CA THR A 205 -25.88 4.97 15.72
C THR A 205 -26.39 6.36 15.35
N GLU A 206 -25.60 7.16 14.62
CA GLU A 206 -25.95 8.55 14.34
C GLU A 206 -25.58 8.97 12.91
N SER A 207 -26.58 9.14 12.04
CA SER A 207 -26.38 9.62 10.65
C SER A 207 -25.81 11.06 10.59
N SER A 208 -25.99 11.84 11.65
CA SER A 208 -25.49 13.22 11.75
C SER A 208 -23.99 13.33 12.05
N LYS A 209 -23.34 12.25 12.50
CA LYS A 209 -21.91 12.21 12.83
C LYS A 209 -21.13 11.32 11.88
N LYS A 210 -19.88 11.66 11.70
CA LYS A 210 -18.90 10.91 10.92
C LYS A 210 -17.63 10.71 11.72
N GLU A 211 -17.06 9.53 11.66
CA GLU A 211 -15.71 9.27 12.10
C GLU A 211 -14.74 9.57 10.97
N LEU A 212 -13.67 10.28 11.26
CA LEU A 212 -12.62 10.57 10.30
C LEU A 212 -11.37 9.78 10.62
N GLN A 213 -10.81 9.17 9.59
CA GLN A 213 -9.46 8.65 9.55
C GLN A 213 -8.66 9.42 8.48
N PHE A 214 -7.35 9.26 8.50
CA PHE A 214 -6.44 9.89 7.56
C PHE A 214 -5.40 8.87 7.17
N GLY A 215 -5.06 8.77 5.91
CA GLY A 215 -4.18 7.72 5.45
C GLY A 215 -3.66 7.95 4.05
N TYR A 216 -2.92 6.98 3.57
CA TYR A 216 -2.28 6.98 2.26
C TYR A 216 -2.70 5.76 1.47
N ILE A 217 -2.83 5.93 0.16
CA ILE A 217 -3.08 4.79 -0.72
C ILE A 217 -1.78 4.00 -0.82
N LYS A 218 -1.87 2.74 -0.44
CA LYS A 218 -0.73 1.82 -0.44
C LYS A 218 -0.52 1.19 -1.79
N ASN A 219 -1.60 0.73 -2.39
CA ASN A 219 -1.61 0.18 -3.73
C ASN A 219 -3.05 0.14 -4.28
N HIS A 220 -3.15 -0.07 -5.59
CA HIS A 220 -4.39 -0.41 -6.27
C HIS A 220 -4.25 -1.75 -7.02
N ASN A 221 -5.40 -2.41 -7.21
CA ASN A 221 -5.47 -3.64 -7.98
C ASN A 221 -6.61 -3.55 -9.01
N ASP A 222 -6.25 -3.34 -10.28
CA ASP A 222 -7.22 -3.18 -11.37
C ASP A 222 -7.98 -4.46 -11.70
N GLN A 223 -7.42 -5.63 -11.43
CA GLN A 223 -8.08 -6.91 -11.66
C GLN A 223 -9.14 -7.19 -10.59
N GLN A 224 -8.80 -6.91 -9.32
CA GLN A 224 -9.73 -7.07 -8.19
C GLN A 224 -10.61 -5.85 -8.00
N LYS A 225 -10.31 -4.75 -8.71
CA LYS A 225 -11.01 -3.46 -8.60
C LYS A 225 -11.04 -2.94 -7.17
N THR A 226 -9.89 -2.97 -6.51
CA THR A 226 -9.72 -2.50 -5.13
C THR A 226 -8.57 -1.53 -4.98
N ILE A 227 -8.64 -0.73 -3.93
CA ILE A 227 -7.59 0.19 -3.46
C ILE A 227 -7.37 -0.08 -1.98
N LEU A 228 -6.12 -0.28 -1.58
CA LEU A 228 -5.73 -0.41 -0.18
C LEU A 228 -5.30 0.95 0.36
N ILE A 229 -5.99 1.42 1.39
CA ILE A 229 -5.70 2.68 2.09
C ILE A 229 -5.23 2.35 3.49
N GLU A 230 -3.99 2.68 3.82
CA GLU A 230 -3.40 2.48 5.14
C GLU A 230 -3.55 3.74 6.00
N PHE A 231 -3.99 3.58 7.27
CA PHE A 231 -4.27 4.70 8.17
C PHE A 231 -3.01 5.20 8.86
N ASP A 232 -2.84 6.51 8.91
CA ASP A 232 -1.74 7.18 9.60
C ASP A 232 -2.00 7.25 11.12
N HIS A 233 -1.72 6.18 11.85
CA HIS A 233 -1.88 6.14 13.30
C HIS A 233 -0.70 6.72 14.07
N ASN A 234 0.52 6.65 13.54
CA ASN A 234 1.75 6.81 14.33
C ASN A 234 2.70 7.92 13.85
N LYS A 235 2.31 8.82 12.94
CA LYS A 235 3.24 9.78 12.29
C LYS A 235 4.41 9.09 11.56
N GLU A 236 4.34 7.80 11.32
CA GLU A 236 5.30 7.13 10.49
C GLU A 236 5.05 7.47 9.03
N LEU A 237 6.15 7.69 8.31
CA LEU A 237 6.10 7.95 6.88
C LEU A 237 5.55 6.69 6.19
N ILE A 238 4.32 6.76 5.69
CA ILE A 238 3.75 5.68 4.89
C ILE A 238 4.34 5.80 3.49
N LEU A 239 5.01 4.74 3.06
CA LEU A 239 5.76 4.70 1.81
C LEU A 239 4.97 3.93 0.75
N THR A 240 5.21 4.26 -0.53
CA THR A 240 4.56 3.57 -1.64
C THR A 240 5.02 2.11 -1.78
N PRO A 241 4.29 1.24 -2.51
CA PRO A 241 4.62 -0.18 -2.69
C PRO A 241 6.01 -0.45 -3.27
N LYS A 242 6.56 0.48 -4.05
CA LYS A 242 7.94 0.37 -4.56
C LYS A 242 8.97 0.14 -3.44
N PHE A 243 8.68 0.63 -2.24
CA PHE A 243 9.56 0.44 -1.09
C PHE A 243 9.53 -0.98 -0.55
N GLU A 244 8.35 -1.56 -0.38
CA GLU A 244 8.23 -2.91 0.16
C GLU A 244 8.88 -3.92 -0.77
N SER A 245 8.65 -3.83 -2.08
CA SER A 245 9.31 -4.67 -3.06
C SER A 245 10.84 -4.49 -3.06
N TYR A 246 11.33 -3.28 -2.75
CA TYR A 246 12.74 -3.00 -2.69
C TYR A 246 13.39 -3.58 -1.42
N ILE A 247 12.80 -3.37 -0.24
CA ILE A 247 13.30 -3.95 1.02
C ILE A 247 13.33 -5.47 0.93
N ASP A 248 12.31 -6.09 0.35
CA ASP A 248 12.21 -7.54 0.24
C ASP A 248 13.29 -8.15 -0.67
N THR A 249 13.80 -7.39 -1.64
CA THR A 249 14.91 -7.84 -2.49
C THR A 249 16.24 -7.95 -1.70
N TYR A 250 16.36 -7.26 -0.56
CA TYR A 250 17.57 -7.19 0.26
C TYR A 250 17.46 -7.82 1.65
N ILE A 251 16.27 -8.32 2.05
CA ILE A 251 16.10 -9.10 3.27
C ILE A 251 16.53 -10.53 2.96
N ASN A 252 17.55 -11.01 3.68
CA ASN A 252 17.88 -12.42 3.66
C ASN A 252 16.69 -13.25 4.14
N GLU A 253 16.39 -14.35 3.45
CA GLU A 253 15.30 -15.29 3.84
C GLU A 253 15.40 -15.71 5.31
N ASP A 254 16.60 -15.78 5.87
CA ASP A 254 16.85 -16.16 7.27
C ASP A 254 16.35 -15.12 8.29
N GLU A 255 16.17 -13.85 7.89
CA GLU A 255 15.67 -12.78 8.76
C GLU A 255 14.15 -12.70 8.80
N LEU A 256 13.44 -13.39 7.88
CA LEU A 256 11.97 -13.38 7.86
C LEU A 256 11.41 -14.20 9.03
N PRO A 257 10.49 -13.66 9.84
CA PRO A 257 9.91 -14.42 10.95
C PRO A 257 8.97 -15.51 10.43
N LEU A 258 9.10 -16.74 10.94
CA LEU A 258 8.14 -17.81 10.67
C LEU A 258 6.77 -17.54 11.33
N PHE A 259 6.81 -16.94 12.51
CA PHE A 259 5.62 -16.69 13.31
C PHE A 259 5.54 -15.24 13.76
N GLN A 260 4.33 -14.72 13.88
CA GLN A 260 4.08 -13.40 14.48
C GLN A 260 3.27 -13.54 15.77
N LYS A 261 3.59 -12.71 16.79
CA LYS A 261 2.81 -12.65 18.02
C LYS A 261 1.45 -12.02 17.73
N ARG A 262 0.37 -12.80 17.83
CA ARG A 262 -1.01 -12.33 17.78
C ARG A 262 -1.57 -12.27 19.18
N LYS A 263 -2.15 -11.13 19.60
CA LYS A 263 -2.85 -11.05 20.89
C LYS A 263 -4.06 -11.99 20.83
N LYS A 264 -4.11 -12.99 21.74
CA LYS A 264 -5.32 -13.78 21.96
C LYS A 264 -6.43 -12.84 22.45
N LYS A 265 -7.30 -12.38 21.54
CA LYS A 265 -8.63 -11.91 21.91
C LYS A 265 -9.59 -13.08 21.63
N ASN A 266 -10.61 -13.27 22.51
CA ASN A 266 -11.72 -14.16 22.20
C ASN A 266 -12.33 -13.74 20.88
N ILE A 267 -12.07 -14.55 19.85
CA ILE A 267 -12.22 -14.15 18.45
C ILE A 267 -13.62 -14.56 18.02
N SER A 268 -14.56 -13.62 18.00
CA SER A 268 -15.75 -13.76 17.15
C SER A 268 -15.32 -13.80 15.67
N ALA A 269 -16.12 -14.43 14.80
CA ALA A 269 -15.80 -14.57 13.37
C ALA A 269 -15.37 -13.27 12.66
N LYS A 270 -15.77 -12.10 13.19
CA LYS A 270 -15.37 -10.76 12.71
C LYS A 270 -13.91 -10.37 13.00
N SER A 271 -13.23 -10.98 13.97
CA SER A 271 -11.86 -10.57 14.34
C SER A 271 -10.76 -11.37 13.63
N ARG A 272 -11.11 -12.37 12.82
CA ARG A 272 -10.16 -13.09 11.96
C ARG A 272 -9.63 -12.22 10.80
N ALA A 273 -10.26 -11.07 10.55
CA ALA A 273 -10.07 -10.26 9.35
C ALA A 273 -9.01 -9.14 9.48
N ASN A 274 -8.33 -8.95 10.62
CA ASN A 274 -7.62 -7.69 10.89
C ASN A 274 -6.41 -7.38 9.99
N ASN A 275 -5.79 -8.38 9.32
CA ASN A 275 -4.68 -8.14 8.39
C ASN A 275 -4.84 -8.87 7.03
N GLN A 276 -5.90 -9.63 6.83
CA GLN A 276 -6.10 -10.40 5.60
C GLN A 276 -6.13 -9.55 4.32
N PRO A 277 -6.74 -8.33 4.29
CA PRO A 277 -6.73 -7.52 3.09
C PRO A 277 -5.35 -7.01 2.71
N LYS A 278 -4.54 -6.61 3.70
CA LYS A 278 -3.16 -6.19 3.45
C LYS A 278 -2.35 -7.37 2.94
N PHE A 279 -2.39 -8.50 3.62
CA PHE A 279 -1.73 -9.73 3.20
C PHE A 279 -2.16 -10.14 1.79
N ARG A 280 -3.48 -10.12 1.50
CA ARG A 280 -4.01 -10.42 0.17
C ARG A 280 -3.43 -9.49 -0.89
N ALA A 281 -3.46 -8.18 -0.66
CA ALA A 281 -2.92 -7.19 -1.59
C ALA A 281 -1.41 -7.39 -1.82
N ASP A 282 -0.64 -7.62 -0.75
CA ASP A 282 0.80 -7.85 -0.82
C ASP A 282 1.15 -9.13 -1.59
N VAL A 283 0.40 -10.23 -1.39
CA VAL A 283 0.56 -11.49 -2.13
C VAL A 283 0.22 -11.30 -3.61
N PHE A 284 -0.88 -10.61 -3.94
CA PHE A 284 -1.27 -10.36 -5.33
C PHE A 284 -0.29 -9.45 -6.08
N ASN A 285 0.33 -8.50 -5.40
CA ASN A 285 1.38 -7.66 -6.00
C ASN A 285 2.72 -8.40 -6.17
N TYR A 286 2.97 -9.39 -5.31
CA TYR A 286 4.21 -10.15 -5.33
C TYR A 286 4.25 -11.21 -6.42
N TYR A 287 3.11 -11.88 -6.67
CA TYR A 287 2.97 -12.93 -7.67
C TYR A 287 2.26 -12.43 -8.95
N GLN A 288 2.18 -13.29 -9.94
CA GLN A 288 1.30 -13.13 -11.10
C GLN A 288 -0.14 -13.41 -10.65
N ASN A 289 -1.12 -12.68 -11.21
CA ASN A 289 -2.54 -12.83 -10.85
C ASN A 289 -3.17 -14.08 -11.49
N GLU A 290 -2.57 -15.24 -11.24
CA GLU A 290 -3.07 -16.54 -11.66
C GLU A 290 -2.84 -17.58 -10.56
N CYS A 291 -3.67 -18.62 -10.56
CA CYS A 291 -3.51 -19.73 -9.63
C CYS A 291 -2.17 -20.45 -9.87
N ALA A 292 -1.34 -20.54 -8.84
CA ALA A 292 -0.02 -21.19 -8.90
C ALA A 292 -0.07 -22.68 -9.31
N VAL A 293 -1.25 -23.34 -9.23
CA VAL A 293 -1.44 -24.77 -9.50
C VAL A 293 -2.12 -25.03 -10.84
N CYS A 294 -3.10 -24.23 -11.25
CA CYS A 294 -3.82 -24.47 -12.50
C CYS A 294 -3.72 -23.35 -13.54
N GLY A 295 -3.21 -22.16 -13.15
CA GLY A 295 -3.06 -21.04 -14.06
C GLY A 295 -4.34 -20.25 -14.35
N ILE A 296 -5.50 -20.57 -13.69
CA ILE A 296 -6.71 -19.78 -13.86
C ILE A 296 -6.56 -18.41 -13.19
N ASP A 297 -7.12 -17.38 -13.78
CA ASP A 297 -7.09 -15.99 -13.29
C ASP A 297 -8.40 -15.53 -12.59
N LEU A 298 -9.34 -16.47 -12.36
CA LEU A 298 -10.64 -16.22 -11.73
C LEU A 298 -10.73 -16.87 -10.35
N PHE A 299 -11.53 -16.24 -9.47
CA PHE A 299 -11.83 -16.73 -8.12
C PHE A 299 -10.55 -17.01 -7.30
N LEU A 300 -9.61 -16.07 -7.34
CA LEU A 300 -8.31 -16.17 -6.69
C LEU A 300 -8.35 -15.72 -5.23
N ASP A 301 -7.58 -16.40 -4.39
CA ASP A 301 -7.30 -16.05 -3.00
C ASP A 301 -5.81 -16.02 -2.72
N ALA A 302 -5.41 -15.26 -1.68
CA ALA A 302 -4.10 -15.37 -1.06
C ALA A 302 -4.15 -16.43 0.05
N ALA A 303 -3.58 -17.58 -0.20
CA ALA A 303 -3.49 -18.68 0.75
C ALA A 303 -2.23 -18.56 1.61
N HIS A 304 -2.35 -18.64 2.94
CA HIS A 304 -1.17 -18.71 3.81
C HIS A 304 -0.50 -20.09 3.71
N ILE A 305 0.82 -20.13 3.58
CA ILE A 305 1.60 -21.38 3.61
C ILE A 305 1.64 -21.91 5.04
N ILE A 306 2.06 -21.11 6.01
CA ILE A 306 1.84 -21.38 7.42
C ILE A 306 0.51 -20.73 7.81
N PRO A 307 -0.53 -21.52 8.15
CA PRO A 307 -1.85 -20.96 8.44
C PRO A 307 -1.85 -19.98 9.61
N ILE A 308 -2.81 -19.05 9.58
CA ILE A 308 -3.01 -18.04 10.64
C ILE A 308 -3.26 -18.71 12.01
N GLU A 309 -3.96 -19.83 12.02
CA GLU A 309 -4.24 -20.61 13.23
C GLU A 309 -2.97 -21.16 13.88
N ASN A 310 -1.93 -21.40 13.10
CA ASN A 310 -0.58 -21.77 13.54
C ASN A 310 0.35 -20.57 13.72
N TYR A 311 -0.22 -19.38 13.88
CA TYR A 311 0.51 -18.12 14.05
C TYR A 311 1.42 -17.74 12.85
N GLY A 312 1.12 -18.23 11.64
CA GLY A 312 1.82 -17.83 10.42
C GLY A 312 1.85 -16.31 10.25
N THR A 313 2.96 -15.81 9.78
CA THR A 313 3.15 -14.37 9.52
C THR A 313 2.33 -13.91 8.31
N ASP A 314 1.92 -12.64 8.29
CA ASP A 314 1.29 -11.98 7.14
C ASP A 314 2.32 -11.46 6.12
N ASN A 315 3.53 -12.01 6.08
CA ASN A 315 4.52 -11.74 5.04
C ASN A 315 4.05 -12.34 3.71
N LYS A 316 4.15 -11.59 2.61
CA LYS A 316 3.75 -12.04 1.26
C LYS A 316 4.42 -13.32 0.81
N GLU A 317 5.66 -13.58 1.26
CA GLU A 317 6.38 -14.82 0.95
C GLU A 317 5.86 -16.05 1.72
N ASN A 318 5.04 -15.81 2.78
CA ASN A 318 4.21 -16.84 3.43
C ASN A 318 2.88 -17.04 2.72
N GLY A 319 2.72 -16.51 1.51
CA GLY A 319 1.50 -16.59 0.72
C GLY A 319 1.69 -17.28 -0.62
N LEU A 320 0.58 -17.74 -1.19
CA LEU A 320 0.46 -18.20 -2.58
C LEU A 320 -0.86 -17.71 -3.15
N ILE A 321 -0.90 -17.38 -4.45
CA ILE A 321 -2.16 -17.17 -5.14
C ILE A 321 -2.72 -18.52 -5.59
N LEU A 322 -3.89 -18.85 -5.08
CA LEU A 322 -4.61 -20.08 -5.42
C LEU A 322 -6.06 -19.75 -5.78
N CYS A 323 -6.65 -20.46 -6.75
CA CYS A 323 -8.09 -20.40 -6.93
C CYS A 323 -8.81 -21.07 -5.75
N LYS A 324 -10.09 -20.79 -5.56
CA LYS A 324 -10.89 -21.34 -4.43
C LYS A 324 -10.75 -22.85 -4.26
N ASN A 325 -10.74 -23.61 -5.37
CA ASN A 325 -10.59 -25.06 -5.32
C ASN A 325 -9.21 -25.48 -4.82
N HIS A 326 -8.14 -24.86 -5.37
CA HIS A 326 -6.77 -25.19 -4.96
C HIS A 326 -6.42 -24.64 -3.58
N HIS A 327 -7.01 -23.51 -3.17
CA HIS A 327 -6.90 -23.02 -1.80
C HIS A 327 -7.47 -24.05 -0.82
N LYS A 328 -8.70 -24.54 -1.08
CA LYS A 328 -9.31 -25.59 -0.26
C LYS A 328 -8.53 -26.90 -0.31
N ALA A 329 -8.04 -27.31 -1.48
CA ALA A 329 -7.23 -28.53 -1.62
C ALA A 329 -5.91 -28.42 -0.84
N PHE A 330 -5.31 -27.22 -0.80
CA PHE A 330 -4.11 -26.95 -0.03
C PHE A 330 -4.38 -26.98 1.47
N ASP A 331 -5.44 -26.31 1.94
CA ASP A 331 -5.79 -26.28 3.36
C ASP A 331 -6.17 -27.66 3.91
N ASP A 332 -6.89 -28.45 3.13
CA ASP A 332 -7.33 -29.80 3.51
C ASP A 332 -6.27 -30.90 3.24
N ASN A 333 -5.06 -30.51 2.86
CA ASN A 333 -3.94 -31.42 2.57
C ASN A 333 -4.24 -32.47 1.48
N TYR A 334 -4.94 -32.07 0.41
CA TYR A 334 -4.99 -32.85 -0.82
C TYR A 334 -3.72 -32.66 -1.64
N ILE A 335 -3.16 -31.45 -1.61
CA ILE A 335 -1.91 -31.10 -2.28
C ILE A 335 -0.91 -30.53 -1.29
N LYS A 336 0.36 -30.74 -1.59
CA LYS A 336 1.53 -30.25 -0.86
C LYS A 336 2.56 -29.71 -1.84
N ILE A 337 3.38 -28.77 -1.42
CA ILE A 337 4.46 -28.24 -2.23
C ILE A 337 5.79 -28.66 -1.64
N ASN A 338 6.58 -29.38 -2.42
CA ASN A 338 7.91 -29.80 -2.00
C ASN A 338 8.83 -28.58 -1.86
N PRO A 339 9.45 -28.36 -0.70
CA PRO A 339 10.21 -27.14 -0.42
C PRO A 339 11.51 -27.00 -1.24
N THR A 340 12.02 -28.10 -1.78
CA THR A 340 13.28 -28.11 -2.55
C THR A 340 13.02 -28.07 -4.05
N SER A 341 12.16 -28.96 -4.55
CA SER A 341 11.86 -29.07 -5.98
C SER A 341 10.72 -28.15 -6.43
N LEU A 342 10.00 -27.52 -5.49
CA LEU A 342 8.79 -26.74 -5.71
C LEU A 342 7.67 -27.53 -6.42
N LYS A 343 7.75 -28.86 -6.42
CA LYS A 343 6.78 -29.75 -7.07
C LYS A 343 5.49 -29.80 -6.25
N VAL A 344 4.35 -29.80 -6.96
CA VAL A 344 3.03 -30.01 -6.38
C VAL A 344 2.81 -31.51 -6.22
N GLU A 345 2.75 -31.99 -4.98
CA GLU A 345 2.55 -33.40 -4.62
C GLU A 345 1.10 -33.64 -4.17
N ILE A 346 0.54 -34.75 -4.60
CA ILE A 346 -0.83 -35.17 -4.21
C ILE A 346 -0.72 -36.16 -3.07
N LEU A 347 -1.36 -35.85 -1.94
CA LEU A 347 -1.24 -36.64 -0.72
C LEU A 347 -2.40 -37.61 -0.48
N LYS A 348 -3.61 -37.28 -0.88
CA LYS A 348 -4.81 -38.13 -0.68
C LYS A 348 -5.09 -38.93 -1.95
N LYS A 349 -5.92 -39.95 -1.82
CA LYS A 349 -6.40 -40.76 -2.97
C LYS A 349 -7.21 -39.91 -3.93
N CYS A 350 -6.50 -39.12 -4.73
CA CYS A 350 -7.01 -38.26 -5.75
C CYS A 350 -6.01 -38.25 -6.92
N ASN A 351 -6.46 -37.98 -8.12
CA ASN A 351 -5.57 -37.89 -9.27
C ASN A 351 -5.39 -36.43 -9.73
N LYS A 352 -4.41 -36.21 -10.58
CA LYS A 352 -4.02 -34.91 -11.11
C LYS A 352 -5.12 -34.27 -11.96
N GLU A 353 -5.84 -35.09 -12.73
CA GLU A 353 -6.94 -34.67 -13.59
C GLU A 353 -8.12 -34.15 -12.77
N THR A 354 -8.51 -34.87 -11.71
CA THR A 354 -9.59 -34.47 -10.81
C THR A 354 -9.27 -33.14 -10.11
N LEU A 355 -8.03 -32.95 -9.67
CA LEU A 355 -7.58 -31.73 -9.05
C LEU A 355 -7.23 -30.62 -10.06
N ARG A 356 -7.23 -30.91 -11.39
CA ARG A 356 -6.86 -29.96 -12.45
C ARG A 356 -5.50 -29.30 -12.20
N ILE A 357 -4.49 -30.11 -11.85
CA ILE A 357 -3.12 -29.65 -11.64
C ILE A 357 -2.44 -29.51 -13.00
N ASN A 358 -2.46 -28.28 -13.57
CA ASN A 358 -1.86 -27.99 -14.87
C ASN A 358 -0.39 -27.55 -14.74
N LYS A 359 0.00 -27.04 -13.56
CA LYS A 359 1.37 -26.61 -13.24
C LYS A 359 1.95 -27.59 -12.24
N GLU A 360 2.87 -28.45 -12.67
CA GLU A 360 3.43 -29.53 -11.83
C GLU A 360 4.38 -29.00 -10.73
N ASN A 361 4.87 -27.80 -10.89
CA ASN A 361 5.76 -27.14 -9.94
C ASN A 361 5.58 -25.61 -9.99
N LEU A 362 6.13 -24.91 -9.00
CA LEU A 362 6.05 -23.45 -8.91
C LEU A 362 7.19 -22.72 -9.64
N ASN A 363 7.99 -23.40 -10.49
CA ASN A 363 9.11 -22.78 -11.19
C ASN A 363 8.69 -21.72 -12.20
N HIS A 364 7.44 -21.75 -12.68
CA HIS A 364 6.86 -20.76 -13.57
C HIS A 364 6.58 -19.42 -12.89
N LEU A 365 6.44 -19.36 -11.57
CA LEU A 365 6.19 -18.12 -10.85
C LEU A 365 7.39 -17.18 -10.97
N ARG A 366 7.14 -15.88 -11.20
CA ARG A 366 8.17 -14.84 -11.25
C ARG A 366 8.93 -14.72 -9.92
N ASN A 367 8.19 -14.65 -8.82
CA ASN A 367 8.72 -14.69 -7.47
C ASN A 367 8.37 -16.04 -6.83
N LYS A 368 9.15 -16.47 -5.84
CA LYS A 368 8.94 -17.74 -5.15
C LYS A 368 8.52 -17.49 -3.69
N PRO A 369 7.74 -18.38 -3.10
CA PRO A 369 7.55 -18.36 -1.65
C PRO A 369 8.87 -18.66 -0.95
N ALA A 370 9.08 -18.11 0.25
CA ALA A 370 10.29 -18.40 1.00
C ALA A 370 10.31 -19.89 1.43
N GLN A 371 11.43 -20.54 1.15
CA GLN A 371 11.61 -21.99 1.33
C GLN A 371 11.28 -22.44 2.76
N LYS A 372 11.63 -21.63 3.77
CA LYS A 372 11.36 -21.96 5.17
C LYS A 372 9.89 -22.11 5.52
N TYR A 373 8.99 -21.36 4.89
CA TYR A 373 7.54 -21.53 5.09
C TYR A 373 7.06 -22.84 4.49
N LEU A 374 7.58 -23.20 3.30
CA LEU A 374 7.30 -24.48 2.66
C LEU A 374 7.84 -25.65 3.50
N ILE A 375 9.07 -25.55 4.05
CA ILE A 375 9.66 -26.56 4.93
C ILE A 375 8.79 -26.76 6.17
N TRP A 376 8.34 -25.68 6.80
CA TRP A 376 7.47 -25.78 7.97
C TRP A 376 6.18 -26.51 7.63
N ARG A 377 5.48 -26.08 6.56
CA ARG A 377 4.23 -26.71 6.15
C ARG A 377 4.44 -28.18 5.76
N TYR A 378 5.50 -28.47 5.04
CA TYR A 378 5.81 -29.83 4.59
C TYR A 378 6.03 -30.81 5.76
N LYS A 379 6.56 -30.32 6.89
CA LYS A 379 6.80 -31.12 8.10
C LYS A 379 5.57 -31.27 8.99
N ASN A 380 4.66 -30.32 8.96
CA ASN A 380 3.55 -30.26 9.95
C ASN A 380 2.19 -30.67 9.37
N TYR A 381 2.10 -30.83 8.09
CA TYR A 381 0.91 -31.30 7.36
C TYR A 381 1.28 -32.41 6.38
#